data_35feb98e325781a78193c8243de55d49
#
_entry.id   35feb98e325781a78193c8243de55d49
#
_cell.length_a   1.000
_cell.length_b   1.000
_cell.length_c   1.000
_cell.angle_alpha   90.00
_cell.angle_beta   90.00
_cell.angle_gamma   90.00
#
_symmetry.space_group_name_H-M   'P 1'
#
loop_
_entity.id
_entity.type
_entity.pdbx_description
1 polymer ?
#
loop_
_entity_poly.entity_id
_entity_poly.type
_entity_poly.pdbx_seq_one_letter_code
_entity_poly.pdbx_strand_id
1 'polypeptide(L)'
;MKRRHVIVTGGSRGLGAAMIEGLLADGYRVSTCSRSRTDIIDRLLAHPDYGQRLFWAACEVGEADQVDAFVAAAIEWAGEDGLWGLVNNAGVAQAGILASFPNVESERILKINLLGAIQMARAASKVLIAQRGDHQGGRIINISSIIGTRGYNGMSTYSASKAGLDGFSRALARELGRRQITVNSVAPGYVATEMSSSLTSKQLKQIVGRTPLGRLASEEDILNAVRFFLGDGSAMVTGQVLLVDGGISS
;
A
#
# COMPACT_ATOMS: atom_id res chain seq x y z
N MET A 1 -11.25 24.18 0.14
CA MET A 1 -11.39 22.78 0.57
C MET A 1 -10.18 22.44 1.43
N LYS A 2 -10.38 21.82 2.62
CA LYS A 2 -9.27 21.25 3.40
C LYS A 2 -8.58 20.18 2.57
N ARG A 3 -7.26 20.16 2.59
CA ARG A 3 -6.46 19.16 1.88
C ARG A 3 -6.49 17.86 2.67
N ARG A 4 -6.75 16.73 2.01
CA ARG A 4 -6.70 15.42 2.63
C ARG A 4 -5.26 14.94 2.72
N HIS A 5 -4.85 14.50 3.90
CA HIS A 5 -3.51 13.93 4.14
C HIS A 5 -3.57 12.40 4.11
N VAL A 6 -2.67 11.79 3.35
CA VAL A 6 -2.55 10.34 3.17
C VAL A 6 -1.14 9.89 3.49
N ILE A 7 -1.01 8.85 4.29
CA ILE A 7 0.26 8.15 4.50
C ILE A 7 0.38 7.03 3.47
N VAL A 8 1.49 6.97 2.73
CA VAL A 8 1.84 5.87 1.81
C VAL A 8 3.15 5.25 2.23
N THR A 9 3.16 3.99 2.63
CA THR A 9 4.41 3.32 3.03
C THR A 9 5.18 2.79 1.82
N GLY A 10 6.53 2.85 1.88
CA GLY A 10 7.38 2.32 0.81
C GLY A 10 7.40 3.17 -0.46
N GLY A 11 7.38 4.50 -0.32
CA GLY A 11 7.28 5.45 -1.42
C GLY A 11 8.56 5.72 -2.20
N SER A 12 9.67 5.05 -1.89
CA SER A 12 10.98 5.38 -2.49
C SER A 12 11.18 4.87 -3.92
N ARG A 13 10.33 3.96 -4.43
CA ARG A 13 10.44 3.38 -5.78
C ARG A 13 9.15 2.70 -6.23
N GLY A 14 9.10 2.33 -7.52
CA GLY A 14 8.04 1.51 -8.12
C GLY A 14 6.65 2.02 -7.79
N LEU A 15 5.73 1.10 -7.51
CA LEU A 15 4.32 1.40 -7.27
C LEU A 15 4.09 2.46 -6.16
N GLY A 16 4.89 2.42 -5.08
CA GLY A 16 4.79 3.42 -4.01
C GLY A 16 5.14 4.83 -4.49
N ALA A 17 6.19 4.98 -5.28
CA ALA A 17 6.58 6.28 -5.85
C ALA A 17 5.51 6.80 -6.82
N ALA A 18 4.98 5.95 -7.70
CA ALA A 18 3.89 6.31 -8.60
C ALA A 18 2.61 6.73 -7.85
N MET A 19 2.27 6.04 -6.75
CA MET A 19 1.15 6.44 -5.89
C MET A 19 1.36 7.81 -5.27
N ILE A 20 2.55 8.10 -4.75
CA ILE A 20 2.87 9.41 -4.16
C ILE A 20 2.73 10.51 -5.19
N GLU A 21 3.36 10.35 -6.35
CA GLU A 21 3.34 11.35 -7.42
C GLU A 21 1.90 11.60 -7.91
N GLY A 22 1.11 10.54 -8.12
CA GLY A 22 -0.28 10.65 -8.53
C GLY A 22 -1.17 11.31 -7.47
N LEU A 23 -1.02 10.96 -6.19
CA LEU A 23 -1.80 11.58 -5.11
C LEU A 23 -1.41 13.06 -4.90
N LEU A 24 -0.14 13.41 -5.06
CA LEU A 24 0.31 14.82 -5.06
C LEU A 24 -0.30 15.59 -6.22
N ALA A 25 -0.37 15.00 -7.43
CA ALA A 25 -1.02 15.60 -8.59
C ALA A 25 -2.53 15.81 -8.35
N ASP A 26 -3.19 14.90 -7.66
CA ASP A 26 -4.60 15.00 -7.26
C ASP A 26 -4.87 16.03 -6.13
N GLY A 27 -3.81 16.67 -5.60
CA GLY A 27 -3.95 17.70 -4.57
C GLY A 27 -3.87 17.22 -3.13
N TYR A 28 -3.63 15.94 -2.88
CA TYR A 28 -3.42 15.42 -1.53
C TYR A 28 -2.13 15.98 -0.90
N ARG A 29 -2.08 16.01 0.43
CA ARG A 29 -0.83 15.99 1.18
C ARG A 29 -0.43 14.54 1.40
N VAL A 30 0.83 14.24 1.22
CA VAL A 30 1.34 12.87 1.31
C VAL A 30 2.48 12.78 2.29
N SER A 31 2.39 11.86 3.23
CA SER A 31 3.54 11.44 4.04
C SER A 31 3.98 10.05 3.59
N THR A 32 5.30 9.86 3.48
CA THR A 32 5.85 8.57 3.09
C THR A 32 7.07 8.20 3.90
N CYS A 33 7.32 6.90 3.98
CA CYS A 33 8.52 6.37 4.61
C CYS A 33 9.20 5.30 3.76
N SER A 34 10.49 5.19 3.95
CA SER A 34 11.36 4.15 3.43
C SER A 34 12.62 4.09 4.28
N ARG A 35 13.42 3.02 4.14
CA ARG A 35 14.68 2.88 4.87
C ARG A 35 15.72 3.94 4.51
N SER A 36 15.70 4.37 3.25
CA SER A 36 16.60 5.40 2.73
C SER A 36 15.86 6.33 1.78
N ARG A 37 16.34 7.55 1.69
CA ARG A 37 15.90 8.55 0.73
C ARG A 37 16.49 8.21 -0.65
N THR A 38 15.74 8.48 -1.71
CA THR A 38 16.12 8.18 -3.09
C THR A 38 15.97 9.41 -3.95
N ASP A 39 16.60 9.42 -5.14
CA ASP A 39 16.52 10.52 -6.10
C ASP A 39 15.08 10.89 -6.47
N ILE A 40 14.16 9.90 -6.47
CA ILE A 40 12.74 10.13 -6.70
C ILE A 40 12.15 11.00 -5.60
N ILE A 41 12.43 10.68 -4.35
CA ILE A 41 11.96 11.47 -3.19
C ILE A 41 12.58 12.86 -3.22
N ASP A 42 13.88 12.97 -3.55
CA ASP A 42 14.57 14.25 -3.65
C ASP A 42 13.96 15.14 -4.73
N ARG A 43 13.67 14.57 -5.91
CA ARG A 43 13.00 15.26 -7.00
C ARG A 43 11.61 15.76 -6.60
N LEU A 44 10.80 14.93 -5.94
CA LEU A 44 9.46 15.29 -5.51
C LEU A 44 9.47 16.37 -4.41
N LEU A 45 10.40 16.30 -3.47
CA LEU A 45 10.58 17.32 -2.43
C LEU A 45 11.07 18.66 -3.00
N ALA A 46 11.87 18.64 -4.07
CA ALA A 46 12.33 19.83 -4.76
C ALA A 46 11.29 20.41 -5.74
N HIS A 47 10.21 19.67 -6.04
CA HIS A 47 9.19 20.13 -6.98
C HIS A 47 8.39 21.32 -6.40
N PRO A 48 8.21 22.43 -7.14
CA PRO A 48 7.59 23.65 -6.61
C PRO A 48 6.17 23.44 -6.08
N ASP A 49 5.37 22.58 -6.72
CA ASP A 49 3.99 22.31 -6.33
C ASP A 49 3.85 21.16 -5.35
N TYR A 50 4.79 20.21 -5.31
CA TYR A 50 4.69 18.99 -4.49
C TYR A 50 5.47 19.08 -3.19
N GLY A 51 6.63 19.76 -3.18
CA GLY A 51 7.55 19.76 -2.04
C GLY A 51 6.92 20.19 -0.72
N GLN A 52 6.02 21.20 -0.75
CA GLN A 52 5.30 21.65 0.42
C GLN A 52 4.17 20.69 0.88
N ARG A 53 3.82 19.71 0.02
CA ARG A 53 2.76 18.74 0.28
C ARG A 53 3.27 17.32 0.48
N LEU A 54 4.60 17.12 0.44
CA LEU A 54 5.27 15.85 0.67
C LEU A 54 6.09 15.91 1.95
N PHE A 55 5.87 14.94 2.82
CA PHE A 55 6.73 14.63 3.96
C PHE A 55 7.38 13.28 3.79
N TRP A 56 8.68 13.19 4.02
CA TRP A 56 9.41 11.94 4.05
C TRP A 56 10.21 11.81 5.34
N ALA A 57 10.18 10.63 5.94
CA ALA A 57 11.11 10.27 7.01
C ALA A 57 11.57 8.82 6.86
N ALA A 58 12.78 8.55 7.38
CA ALA A 58 13.30 7.20 7.44
C ALA A 58 12.47 6.35 8.42
N CYS A 59 12.02 5.18 7.95
CA CYS A 59 11.34 4.21 8.79
C CYS A 59 11.43 2.82 8.13
N GLU A 60 11.84 1.84 8.91
CA GLU A 60 11.76 0.44 8.53
C GLU A 60 10.41 -0.12 8.99
N VAL A 61 9.53 -0.39 8.03
CA VAL A 61 8.22 -1.01 8.28
C VAL A 61 8.45 -2.42 8.83
N GLY A 62 7.86 -2.69 10.02
CA GLY A 62 8.11 -3.90 10.81
C GLY A 62 8.90 -3.64 12.11
N GLU A 63 9.45 -2.42 12.28
CA GLU A 63 10.02 -1.95 13.54
C GLU A 63 9.02 -1.02 14.24
N ALA A 64 8.38 -1.50 15.31
CA ALA A 64 7.23 -0.82 15.93
C ALA A 64 7.53 0.61 16.38
N ASP A 65 8.69 0.83 17.01
CA ASP A 65 9.09 2.14 17.52
C ASP A 65 9.33 3.15 16.39
N GLN A 66 9.92 2.68 15.27
CA GLN A 66 10.11 3.53 14.07
C GLN A 66 8.78 3.88 13.42
N VAL A 67 7.84 2.93 13.37
CA VAL A 67 6.49 3.14 12.85
C VAL A 67 5.73 4.17 13.69
N ASP A 68 5.72 4.02 15.01
CA ASP A 68 5.05 4.96 15.92
C ASP A 68 5.67 6.37 15.80
N ALA A 69 7.00 6.49 15.77
CA ALA A 69 7.70 7.75 15.58
C ALA A 69 7.40 8.40 14.21
N PHE A 70 7.41 7.61 13.13
CA PHE A 70 7.07 8.11 11.80
C PHE A 70 5.64 8.66 11.73
N VAL A 71 4.66 7.90 12.23
CA VAL A 71 3.25 8.34 12.21
C VAL A 71 3.09 9.61 13.04
N ALA A 72 3.71 9.70 14.23
CA ALA A 72 3.66 10.92 15.05
C ALA A 72 4.23 12.14 14.31
N ALA A 73 5.40 12.02 13.69
CA ALA A 73 6.01 13.10 12.91
C ALA A 73 5.18 13.49 11.67
N ALA A 74 4.57 12.51 10.98
CA ALA A 74 3.70 12.75 9.84
C ALA A 74 2.43 13.54 10.23
N ILE A 75 1.85 13.24 11.39
CA ILE A 75 0.68 13.96 11.92
C ILE A 75 1.05 15.37 12.41
N GLU A 76 2.17 15.52 13.08
CA GLU A 76 2.69 16.84 13.47
C GLU A 76 2.90 17.73 12.24
N TRP A 77 3.54 17.20 11.19
CA TRP A 77 3.73 17.91 9.92
C TRP A 77 2.41 18.25 9.23
N ALA A 78 1.41 17.35 9.28
CA ALA A 78 0.10 17.59 8.68
C ALA A 78 -0.68 18.70 9.40
N GLY A 79 -0.46 18.87 10.71
CA GLY A 79 -1.12 19.89 11.51
C GLY A 79 -2.65 19.75 11.47
N GLU A 80 -3.33 20.84 11.13
CA GLU A 80 -4.80 20.91 11.08
C GLU A 80 -5.45 20.02 10.01
N ASP A 81 -4.70 19.56 8.99
CA ASP A 81 -5.26 18.66 7.96
C ASP A 81 -5.54 17.24 8.52
N GLY A 82 -4.90 16.88 9.64
CA GLY A 82 -5.07 15.58 10.30
C GLY A 82 -4.64 14.41 9.43
N LEU A 83 -5.32 13.27 9.55
CA LEU A 83 -5.13 12.09 8.72
C LEU A 83 -6.44 11.72 8.02
N TRP A 84 -6.39 11.55 6.71
CA TRP A 84 -7.52 11.02 5.93
C TRP A 84 -7.34 9.55 5.60
N GLY A 85 -6.11 9.14 5.22
CA GLY A 85 -5.92 7.79 4.76
C GLY A 85 -4.54 7.20 5.01
N LEU A 86 -4.50 5.88 5.02
CA LEU A 86 -3.28 5.07 5.05
C LEU A 86 -3.29 4.11 3.87
N VAL A 87 -2.21 4.09 3.09
CA VAL A 87 -1.92 3.09 2.07
C VAL A 87 -0.72 2.25 2.51
N ASN A 88 -0.96 1.05 2.98
CA ASN A 88 0.07 0.06 3.29
C ASN A 88 0.57 -0.57 1.98
N ASN A 89 1.59 0.03 1.39
CA ASN A 89 2.20 -0.43 0.15
C ASN A 89 3.57 -1.12 0.36
N ALA A 90 4.31 -0.76 1.41
CA ALA A 90 5.60 -1.37 1.68
C ALA A 90 5.54 -2.90 1.67
N GLY A 91 6.43 -3.53 0.91
CA GLY A 91 6.44 -4.97 0.80
C GLY A 91 7.67 -5.48 0.07
N VAL A 92 7.98 -6.74 0.32
CA VAL A 92 9.08 -7.48 -0.32
C VAL A 92 8.58 -8.83 -0.81
N ALA A 93 9.18 -9.33 -1.87
CA ALA A 93 8.91 -10.65 -2.41
C ALA A 93 10.23 -11.36 -2.69
N GLN A 94 10.27 -12.65 -2.44
CA GLN A 94 11.36 -13.53 -2.83
C GLN A 94 10.79 -14.89 -3.18
N ALA A 95 11.20 -15.41 -4.32
CA ALA A 95 10.80 -16.73 -4.78
C ALA A 95 11.78 -17.79 -4.28
N GLY A 96 11.26 -18.97 -3.95
CA GLY A 96 12.03 -20.14 -3.56
C GLY A 96 11.11 -21.29 -3.16
N ILE A 97 11.58 -22.52 -3.37
CA ILE A 97 10.87 -23.73 -2.94
C ILE A 97 10.96 -23.86 -1.42
N LEU A 98 9.81 -24.02 -0.75
CA LEU A 98 9.71 -23.95 0.72
C LEU A 98 10.72 -24.88 1.44
N ALA A 99 10.93 -26.10 0.93
CA ALA A 99 11.83 -27.05 1.55
C ALA A 99 13.29 -26.59 1.67
N SER A 100 13.72 -25.63 0.81
CA SER A 100 15.07 -25.04 0.80
C SER A 100 15.06 -23.52 1.03
N PHE A 101 13.88 -22.94 1.31
CA PHE A 101 13.74 -21.50 1.50
C PHE A 101 14.27 -21.11 2.89
N PRO A 102 15.18 -20.11 3.01
CA PRO A 102 15.74 -19.72 4.31
C PRO A 102 14.67 -19.20 5.27
N ASN A 103 14.68 -19.67 6.52
CA ASN A 103 13.74 -19.20 7.54
C ASN A 103 13.82 -17.68 7.76
N VAL A 104 15.02 -17.12 7.76
CA VAL A 104 15.25 -15.68 7.92
C VAL A 104 14.53 -14.85 6.84
N GLU A 105 14.44 -15.36 5.61
CA GLU A 105 13.72 -14.70 4.53
C GLU A 105 12.19 -14.83 4.70
N SER A 106 11.73 -15.96 5.23
CA SER A 106 10.30 -16.12 5.59
C SER A 106 9.90 -15.13 6.69
N GLU A 107 10.70 -15.02 7.72
CA GLU A 107 10.50 -14.06 8.81
C GLU A 107 10.51 -12.63 8.31
N ARG A 108 11.47 -12.27 7.44
CA ARG A 108 11.58 -10.94 6.84
C ARG A 108 10.35 -10.59 6.00
N ILE A 109 9.85 -11.53 5.19
CA ILE A 109 8.65 -11.32 4.36
C ILE A 109 7.43 -11.10 5.25
N LEU A 110 7.22 -11.94 6.26
CA LEU A 110 6.08 -11.80 7.18
C LEU A 110 6.19 -10.52 8.01
N LYS A 111 7.38 -10.19 8.49
CA LYS A 111 7.65 -8.97 9.28
C LYS A 111 7.29 -7.71 8.49
N ILE A 112 7.74 -7.60 7.24
CA ILE A 112 7.50 -6.40 6.43
C ILE A 112 6.07 -6.37 5.88
N ASN A 113 5.64 -7.45 5.20
CA ASN A 113 4.39 -7.42 4.43
C ASN A 113 3.13 -7.51 5.29
N LEU A 114 3.20 -8.16 6.46
CA LEU A 114 2.04 -8.39 7.31
C LEU A 114 2.17 -7.63 8.64
N LEU A 115 3.17 -7.93 9.46
CA LEU A 115 3.31 -7.31 10.77
C LEU A 115 3.50 -5.78 10.65
N GLY A 116 4.30 -5.32 9.71
CA GLY A 116 4.52 -3.91 9.47
C GLY A 116 3.25 -3.16 9.03
N ALA A 117 2.44 -3.79 8.17
CA ALA A 117 1.13 -3.23 7.78
C ALA A 117 0.16 -3.16 8.97
N ILE A 118 0.17 -4.17 9.86
CA ILE A 118 -0.62 -4.18 11.10
C ILE A 118 -0.15 -3.04 12.03
N GLN A 119 1.15 -2.85 12.21
CA GLN A 119 1.72 -1.80 13.05
C GLN A 119 1.34 -0.40 12.54
N MET A 120 1.48 -0.16 11.22
CA MET A 120 1.07 1.10 10.58
C MET A 120 -0.44 1.34 10.74
N ALA A 121 -1.26 0.33 10.49
CA ALA A 121 -2.70 0.44 10.67
C ALA A 121 -3.08 0.71 12.13
N ARG A 122 -2.39 0.08 13.12
CA ARG A 122 -2.58 0.35 14.54
C ARG A 122 -2.28 1.82 14.86
N ALA A 123 -1.15 2.33 14.43
CA ALA A 123 -0.76 3.72 14.70
C ALA A 123 -1.72 4.72 14.03
N ALA A 124 -2.05 4.51 12.74
CA ALA A 124 -3.00 5.33 12.00
C ALA A 124 -4.42 5.28 12.59
N SER A 125 -4.88 4.09 13.02
CA SER A 125 -6.21 3.93 13.62
C SER A 125 -6.37 4.72 14.90
N LYS A 126 -5.34 4.84 15.75
CA LYS A 126 -5.37 5.70 16.95
C LYS A 126 -5.68 7.15 16.58
N VAL A 127 -5.04 7.65 15.53
CA VAL A 127 -5.24 9.01 15.03
C VAL A 127 -6.67 9.16 14.45
N LEU A 128 -7.06 8.29 13.53
CA LEU A 128 -8.36 8.34 12.86
C LEU A 128 -9.54 8.24 13.85
N ILE A 129 -9.43 7.37 14.87
CA ILE A 129 -10.45 7.22 15.91
C ILE A 129 -10.55 8.47 16.80
N ALA A 130 -9.44 9.15 17.06
CA ALA A 130 -9.41 10.35 17.90
C ALA A 130 -9.98 11.60 17.20
N GLN A 131 -9.96 11.64 15.88
CA GLN A 131 -10.47 12.77 15.09
C GLN A 131 -11.97 12.97 15.25
N ARG A 132 -12.44 14.22 15.15
CA ARG A 132 -13.84 14.65 15.30
C ARG A 132 -14.21 15.68 14.24
N GLY A 133 -15.53 15.92 14.08
CA GLY A 133 -16.06 16.92 13.18
C GLY A 133 -15.71 16.60 11.72
N ASP A 134 -15.20 17.58 10.99
CA ASP A 134 -14.87 17.48 9.57
C ASP A 134 -13.76 16.47 9.24
N HIS A 135 -13.05 15.96 10.24
CA HIS A 135 -12.01 14.92 10.11
C HIS A 135 -12.52 13.53 10.52
N GLN A 136 -13.79 13.38 10.87
CA GLN A 136 -14.33 12.08 11.24
C GLN A 136 -14.34 11.13 10.04
N GLY A 137 -13.98 9.87 10.30
CA GLY A 137 -13.85 8.84 9.28
C GLY A 137 -12.41 8.65 8.82
N GLY A 138 -12.24 7.89 7.77
CA GLY A 138 -10.92 7.61 7.19
C GLY A 138 -10.91 6.44 6.24
N ARG A 139 -9.73 6.18 5.66
CA ARG A 139 -9.50 5.12 4.66
C ARG A 139 -8.21 4.37 4.98
N ILE A 140 -8.28 3.06 5.10
CA ILE A 140 -7.10 2.19 5.20
C ILE A 140 -7.12 1.27 3.98
N ILE A 141 -6.05 1.30 3.20
CA ILE A 141 -5.91 0.53 1.97
C ILE A 141 -4.65 -0.31 2.09
N ASN A 142 -4.81 -1.61 1.97
CA ASN A 142 -3.70 -2.54 2.00
C ASN A 142 -3.38 -3.02 0.57
N ILE A 143 -2.14 -2.85 0.11
CA ILE A 143 -1.70 -3.40 -1.17
C ILE A 143 -1.36 -4.87 -0.98
N SER A 144 -2.32 -5.72 -1.37
CA SER A 144 -2.22 -7.17 -1.33
C SER A 144 -1.60 -7.74 -2.63
N SER A 145 -2.07 -8.86 -3.10
CA SER A 145 -1.68 -9.48 -4.39
C SER A 145 -2.66 -10.58 -4.74
N ILE A 146 -2.89 -10.83 -6.03
CA ILE A 146 -3.63 -12.03 -6.49
C ILE A 146 -2.98 -13.33 -5.97
N ILE A 147 -1.68 -13.31 -5.68
CA ILE A 147 -0.95 -14.48 -5.13
C ILE A 147 -1.46 -14.84 -3.74
N GLY A 148 -1.96 -13.88 -2.96
CA GLY A 148 -2.61 -14.14 -1.67
C GLY A 148 -3.86 -15.02 -1.78
N THR A 149 -4.59 -14.92 -2.89
CA THR A 149 -5.82 -15.66 -3.13
C THR A 149 -5.57 -16.98 -3.87
N ARG A 150 -4.81 -16.95 -4.98
CA ARG A 150 -4.64 -18.13 -5.85
C ARG A 150 -3.39 -18.97 -5.57
N GLY A 151 -2.44 -18.42 -4.82
CA GLY A 151 -1.12 -19.02 -4.66
C GLY A 151 -0.25 -18.96 -5.92
N TYR A 152 1.03 -19.27 -5.77
CA TYR A 152 1.96 -19.43 -6.89
C TYR A 152 3.14 -20.29 -6.46
N ASN A 153 3.64 -21.14 -7.36
CA ASN A 153 4.76 -22.02 -7.09
C ASN A 153 6.00 -21.20 -6.70
N GLY A 154 6.66 -21.58 -5.61
CA GLY A 154 7.81 -20.86 -5.06
C GLY A 154 7.50 -19.56 -4.34
N MET A 155 6.22 -19.24 -4.06
CA MET A 155 5.81 -18.01 -3.40
C MET A 155 5.00 -18.25 -2.11
N SER A 156 5.16 -19.40 -1.46
CA SER A 156 4.31 -19.82 -0.33
C SER A 156 4.31 -18.82 0.83
N THR A 157 5.48 -18.34 1.28
CA THR A 157 5.57 -17.36 2.37
C THR A 157 5.01 -15.99 1.98
N TYR A 158 5.29 -15.54 0.74
CA TYR A 158 4.72 -14.32 0.22
C TYR A 158 3.19 -14.42 0.11
N SER A 159 2.69 -15.53 -0.42
CA SER A 159 1.25 -15.84 -0.49
C SER A 159 0.60 -15.78 0.89
N ALA A 160 1.21 -16.43 1.89
CA ALA A 160 0.73 -16.40 3.27
C ALA A 160 0.68 -14.97 3.82
N SER A 161 1.70 -14.14 3.56
CA SER A 161 1.72 -12.74 4.01
C SER A 161 0.58 -11.92 3.42
N LYS A 162 0.27 -12.10 2.12
CA LYS A 162 -0.78 -11.34 1.42
C LYS A 162 -2.18 -11.86 1.75
N ALA A 163 -2.35 -13.17 1.90
CA ALA A 163 -3.59 -13.76 2.41
C ALA A 163 -3.91 -13.32 3.84
N GLY A 164 -2.89 -13.28 4.71
CA GLY A 164 -2.99 -12.74 6.07
C GLY A 164 -3.41 -11.27 6.09
N LEU A 165 -2.86 -10.45 5.17
CA LEU A 165 -3.20 -9.04 5.03
C LEU A 165 -4.67 -8.86 4.61
N ASP A 166 -5.21 -9.70 3.73
CA ASP A 166 -6.62 -9.67 3.34
C ASP A 166 -7.55 -10.12 4.49
N GLY A 167 -7.12 -11.11 5.29
CA GLY A 167 -7.81 -11.51 6.52
C GLY A 167 -7.84 -10.38 7.55
N PHE A 168 -6.70 -9.73 7.76
CA PHE A 168 -6.56 -8.56 8.62
C PHE A 168 -7.48 -7.41 8.17
N SER A 169 -7.52 -7.11 6.87
CA SER A 169 -8.39 -6.06 6.31
C SER A 169 -9.86 -6.29 6.64
N ARG A 170 -10.34 -7.54 6.49
CA ARG A 170 -11.73 -7.88 6.80
C ARG A 170 -12.07 -7.75 8.28
N ALA A 171 -11.17 -8.15 9.17
CA ALA A 171 -11.37 -8.03 10.62
C ALA A 171 -11.37 -6.55 11.05
N LEU A 172 -10.36 -5.78 10.63
CA LEU A 172 -10.21 -4.37 10.98
C LEU A 172 -11.37 -3.51 10.44
N ALA A 173 -11.92 -3.87 9.27
CA ALA A 173 -13.12 -3.21 8.72
C ALA A 173 -14.32 -3.29 9.67
N ARG A 174 -14.50 -4.42 10.36
CA ARG A 174 -15.57 -4.61 11.36
C ARG A 174 -15.32 -3.80 12.63
N GLU A 175 -14.07 -3.71 13.07
CA GLU A 175 -13.69 -2.95 14.27
C GLU A 175 -13.90 -1.45 14.09
N LEU A 176 -13.53 -0.92 12.90
CA LEU A 176 -13.48 0.51 12.64
C LEU A 176 -14.75 1.08 11.98
N GLY A 177 -15.65 0.23 11.50
CA GLY A 177 -16.82 0.64 10.73
C GLY A 177 -17.72 1.66 11.45
N ARG A 178 -17.94 1.53 12.76
CA ARG A 178 -18.73 2.48 13.57
C ARG A 178 -18.08 3.87 13.64
N ARG A 179 -16.82 4.00 13.30
CA ARG A 179 -16.08 5.26 13.20
C ARG A 179 -16.02 5.82 11.78
N GLN A 180 -16.79 5.21 10.83
CA GLN A 180 -16.79 5.56 9.41
C GLN A 180 -15.40 5.43 8.75
N ILE A 181 -14.57 4.56 9.28
CA ILE A 181 -13.26 4.22 8.71
C ILE A 181 -13.45 2.94 7.90
N THR A 182 -13.17 3.02 6.59
CA THR A 182 -13.21 1.85 5.72
C THR A 182 -11.82 1.21 5.63
N VAL A 183 -11.79 -0.10 5.51
CA VAL A 183 -10.55 -0.87 5.35
C VAL A 183 -10.73 -1.84 4.20
N ASN A 184 -9.91 -1.69 3.14
CA ASN A 184 -9.99 -2.52 1.95
C ASN A 184 -8.59 -2.94 1.49
N SER A 185 -8.53 -3.99 0.67
CA SER A 185 -7.31 -4.42 -0.03
C SER A 185 -7.43 -4.13 -1.52
N VAL A 186 -6.34 -3.66 -2.13
CA VAL A 186 -6.13 -3.71 -3.58
C VAL A 186 -5.17 -4.86 -3.83
N ALA A 187 -5.55 -5.79 -4.69
CA ALA A 187 -4.77 -6.98 -5.03
C ALA A 187 -4.31 -6.91 -6.49
N PRO A 188 -3.12 -6.36 -6.76
CA PRO A 188 -2.56 -6.32 -8.10
C PRO A 188 -2.29 -7.72 -8.66
N GLY A 189 -2.48 -7.86 -9.98
CA GLY A 189 -1.89 -8.92 -10.77
C GLY A 189 -0.42 -8.68 -11.06
N TYR A 190 0.02 -9.05 -12.25
CA TYR A 190 1.35 -8.67 -12.73
C TYR A 190 1.35 -7.20 -13.14
N VAL A 191 2.15 -6.39 -12.47
CA VAL A 191 2.31 -4.96 -12.77
C VAL A 191 3.62 -4.76 -13.53
N ALA A 192 3.61 -3.89 -14.52
CA ALA A 192 4.80 -3.52 -15.30
C ALA A 192 5.71 -2.59 -14.47
N THR A 193 6.49 -3.17 -13.55
CA THR A 193 7.43 -2.47 -12.65
C THR A 193 8.80 -3.12 -12.72
N GLU A 194 9.80 -2.55 -12.03
CA GLU A 194 11.12 -3.18 -11.87
C GLU A 194 11.04 -4.63 -11.31
N MET A 195 10.04 -4.92 -10.48
CA MET A 195 9.83 -6.26 -9.93
C MET A 195 9.47 -7.30 -11.01
N SER A 196 8.86 -6.87 -12.12
CA SER A 196 8.54 -7.71 -13.28
C SER A 196 9.67 -7.74 -14.33
N SER A 197 10.68 -6.91 -14.21
CA SER A 197 11.81 -6.85 -15.15
C SER A 197 12.66 -8.13 -15.19
N SER A 198 12.57 -8.97 -14.15
CA SER A 198 13.21 -10.29 -14.10
C SER A 198 12.51 -11.36 -14.95
N LEU A 199 11.32 -11.06 -15.49
CA LEU A 199 10.58 -11.98 -16.36
C LEU A 199 11.21 -12.02 -17.75
N THR A 200 11.43 -13.24 -18.26
CA THR A 200 11.86 -13.42 -19.66
C THR A 200 10.75 -13.01 -20.62
N SER A 201 11.12 -12.63 -21.86
CA SER A 201 10.15 -12.30 -22.91
C SER A 201 9.14 -13.43 -23.18
N LYS A 202 9.52 -14.69 -22.98
CA LYS A 202 8.62 -15.85 -23.10
C LYS A 202 7.60 -15.87 -21.96
N GLN A 203 8.03 -15.67 -20.72
CA GLN A 203 7.14 -15.60 -19.55
C GLN A 203 6.16 -14.43 -19.68
N LEU A 204 6.66 -13.26 -20.11
CA LEU A 204 5.82 -12.09 -20.32
C LEU A 204 4.72 -12.36 -21.35
N LYS A 205 5.07 -12.95 -22.52
CA LYS A 205 4.08 -13.35 -23.53
C LYS A 205 3.05 -14.34 -23.00
N GLN A 206 3.47 -15.30 -22.16
CA GLN A 206 2.57 -16.26 -21.55
C GLN A 206 1.60 -15.60 -20.54
N ILE A 207 2.09 -14.67 -19.73
CA ILE A 207 1.26 -13.93 -18.76
C ILE A 207 0.24 -13.08 -19.52
N VAL A 208 0.69 -12.29 -20.49
CA VAL A 208 -0.19 -11.45 -21.31
C VAL A 208 -1.23 -12.29 -22.05
N GLY A 209 -0.83 -13.44 -22.64
CA GLY A 209 -1.74 -14.35 -23.35
C GLY A 209 -2.79 -15.02 -22.45
N ARG A 210 -2.55 -15.07 -21.13
CA ARG A 210 -3.50 -15.59 -20.13
C ARG A 210 -4.33 -14.48 -19.48
N THR A 211 -3.97 -13.22 -19.70
CA THR A 211 -4.69 -12.07 -19.16
C THR A 211 -5.81 -11.68 -20.12
N PRO A 212 -7.08 -11.79 -19.76
CA PRO A 212 -8.20 -11.47 -20.65
C PRO A 212 -8.12 -10.09 -21.30
N LEU A 213 -7.63 -9.07 -20.55
CA LEU A 213 -7.43 -7.73 -21.12
C LEU A 213 -6.16 -7.59 -21.98
N GLY A 214 -5.39 -8.66 -22.20
CA GLY A 214 -4.28 -8.74 -23.15
C GLY A 214 -3.05 -7.86 -22.78
N ARG A 215 -2.94 -7.40 -21.55
CA ARG A 215 -1.79 -6.60 -21.07
C ARG A 215 -1.53 -6.81 -19.57
N LEU A 216 -0.36 -6.44 -19.11
CA LEU A 216 -0.10 -6.29 -17.67
C LEU A 216 -0.84 -5.05 -17.13
N ALA A 217 -1.09 -5.03 -15.83
CA ALA A 217 -1.52 -3.82 -15.16
C ALA A 217 -0.38 -2.79 -15.18
N SER A 218 -0.72 -1.52 -15.29
CA SER A 218 0.19 -0.40 -15.08
C SER A 218 0.13 0.07 -13.62
N GLU A 219 1.08 0.88 -13.21
CA GLU A 219 1.03 1.56 -11.90
C GLU A 219 -0.21 2.45 -11.78
N GLU A 220 -0.63 3.07 -12.88
CA GLU A 220 -1.82 3.91 -12.93
C GLU A 220 -3.12 3.09 -12.75
N ASP A 221 -3.20 1.86 -13.24
CA ASP A 221 -4.35 0.98 -12.99
C ASP A 221 -4.52 0.71 -11.48
N ILE A 222 -3.41 0.51 -10.77
CA ILE A 222 -3.43 0.29 -9.33
C ILE A 222 -3.75 1.59 -8.57
N LEU A 223 -3.14 2.71 -8.98
CA LEU A 223 -3.43 4.03 -8.41
C LEU A 223 -4.91 4.39 -8.55
N ASN A 224 -5.56 4.07 -9.67
CA ASN A 224 -6.99 4.31 -9.85
C ASN A 224 -7.86 3.53 -8.87
N ALA A 225 -7.48 2.30 -8.53
CA ALA A 225 -8.15 1.54 -7.46
C ALA A 225 -7.94 2.17 -6.08
N VAL A 226 -6.74 2.69 -5.81
CA VAL A 226 -6.43 3.43 -4.57
C VAL A 226 -7.24 4.73 -4.52
N ARG A 227 -7.31 5.50 -5.60
CA ARG A 227 -8.15 6.72 -5.72
C ARG A 227 -9.62 6.43 -5.43
N PHE A 228 -10.15 5.33 -5.98
CA PHE A 228 -11.52 4.91 -5.70
C PHE A 228 -11.74 4.69 -4.21
N PHE A 229 -10.86 3.95 -3.53
CA PHE A 229 -11.01 3.69 -2.09
C PHE A 229 -10.72 4.92 -1.22
N LEU A 230 -9.88 5.86 -1.65
CA LEU A 230 -9.66 7.13 -0.95
C LEU A 230 -10.83 8.12 -1.12
N GLY A 231 -11.62 7.96 -2.17
CA GLY A 231 -12.71 8.86 -2.52
C GLY A 231 -13.96 8.68 -1.65
N ASP A 232 -14.85 9.67 -1.73
CA ASP A 232 -16.13 9.64 -1.00
C ASP A 232 -17.11 8.62 -1.60
N GLY A 233 -17.01 8.33 -2.91
CA GLY A 233 -17.85 7.35 -3.59
C GLY A 233 -17.70 5.92 -3.07
N SER A 234 -16.65 5.62 -2.32
CA SER A 234 -16.42 4.31 -1.70
C SER A 234 -16.81 4.22 -0.22
N ALA A 235 -17.54 5.21 0.31
CA ALA A 235 -17.86 5.30 1.74
C ALA A 235 -18.62 4.07 2.31
N MET A 236 -19.36 3.33 1.47
CA MET A 236 -20.05 2.09 1.83
C MET A 236 -19.29 0.82 1.44
N VAL A 237 -18.03 0.95 0.97
CA VAL A 237 -17.21 -0.19 0.57
C VAL A 237 -16.15 -0.43 1.64
N THR A 238 -16.28 -1.52 2.39
CA THR A 238 -15.30 -1.91 3.42
C THR A 238 -15.18 -3.42 3.53
N GLY A 239 -14.00 -3.91 3.94
CA GLY A 239 -13.70 -5.34 4.06
C GLY A 239 -13.52 -6.05 2.71
N GLN A 240 -13.37 -5.31 1.61
CA GLN A 240 -13.29 -5.86 0.26
C GLN A 240 -11.84 -6.06 -0.20
N VAL A 241 -11.66 -7.03 -1.08
CA VAL A 241 -10.41 -7.25 -1.84
C VAL A 241 -10.73 -7.00 -3.31
N LEU A 242 -10.21 -5.91 -3.84
CA LEU A 242 -10.38 -5.55 -5.26
C LEU A 242 -9.20 -6.08 -6.06
N LEU A 243 -9.47 -7.04 -6.94
CA LEU A 243 -8.47 -7.55 -7.88
C LEU A 243 -8.27 -6.55 -9.01
N VAL A 244 -7.02 -6.19 -9.29
CA VAL A 244 -6.63 -5.32 -10.41
C VAL A 244 -5.59 -6.08 -11.23
N ASP A 245 -6.06 -7.03 -12.02
CA ASP A 245 -5.25 -8.07 -12.63
C ASP A 245 -5.59 -8.39 -14.10
N GLY A 246 -6.49 -7.62 -14.70
CA GLY A 246 -6.93 -7.81 -16.06
C GLY A 246 -7.70 -9.13 -16.30
N GLY A 247 -8.20 -9.76 -15.23
CA GLY A 247 -8.97 -11.01 -15.29
C GLY A 247 -8.11 -12.28 -15.25
N ILE A 248 -6.80 -12.21 -14.98
CA ILE A 248 -5.92 -13.39 -14.98
C ILE A 248 -6.24 -14.38 -13.83
N SER A 249 -6.96 -13.93 -12.81
CA SER A 249 -7.36 -14.74 -11.64
C SER A 249 -8.79 -15.28 -11.72
N SER A 250 -9.55 -14.87 -12.73
CA SER A 250 -10.94 -15.27 -12.93
C SER A 250 -11.07 -16.69 -13.47
#